data_a9c97715a85a6f27beb5ea1dbc1bedfb
#
_entry.id   a9c97715a85a6f27beb5ea1dbc1bedfb
#
_cell.length_a   1.000
_cell.length_b   1.000
_cell.length_c   1.000
_cell.angle_alpha   90.00
_cell.angle_beta   90.00
_cell.angle_gamma   90.00
#
_symmetry.space_group_name_H-M   'P 1'
#
loop_
_entity.id
_entity.type
_entity.pdbx_description
1 polymer ?
#
loop_
_entity_poly.entity_id
_entity_poly.type
_entity_poly.pdbx_seq_one_letter_code
_entity_poly.pdbx_strand_id
1 'polypeptide(L)'
;MLSKDTNITMKKTFLFLSLISSVYFYSQDYSGLNKILEKIEQKGKKIKDASSYDIKGKKFVLVEDFEDHGERHILEFNADGTLTMIELIDDKASGKSFSNIFTGDYIRKRNAISVRANFLEGKKIAMPISKNLYLMNASDIWYLKDINNSKRWIENNNLVKKKK
;
A
#
# COMPACT_ATOMS: atom_id res chain seq x y z
N MET A 1 15.54 -27.55 27.28
CA MET A 1 16.16 -26.63 26.28
C MET A 1 15.22 -26.54 25.10
N LEU A 2 14.17 -25.74 25.21
CA LEU A 2 13.15 -25.56 24.16
C LEU A 2 13.60 -24.44 23.22
N SER A 3 13.70 -24.80 21.96
CA SER A 3 14.44 -24.13 20.92
C SER A 3 13.92 -22.71 20.60
N LYS A 4 14.86 -21.80 20.40
CA LYS A 4 14.63 -20.43 19.88
C LYS A 4 13.87 -20.39 18.55
N ASP A 5 13.84 -21.51 17.82
CA ASP A 5 13.24 -21.62 16.48
C ASP A 5 11.71 -21.64 16.49
N THR A 6 11.09 -22.18 17.54
CA THR A 6 9.62 -22.19 17.71
C THR A 6 9.03 -20.77 17.90
N ASN A 7 9.78 -19.87 18.54
CA ASN A 7 9.33 -18.51 18.77
C ASN A 7 9.35 -17.63 17.51
N ILE A 8 10.28 -17.88 16.59
CA ILE A 8 10.39 -17.16 15.32
C ILE A 8 9.29 -17.61 14.36
N THR A 9 8.99 -18.91 14.34
CA THR A 9 7.91 -19.47 13.50
C THR A 9 6.55 -19.00 13.98
N MET A 10 6.29 -18.98 15.31
CA MET A 10 5.03 -18.46 15.86
C MET A 10 4.82 -16.98 15.59
N LYS A 11 5.88 -16.15 15.70
CA LYS A 11 5.78 -14.71 15.38
C LYS A 11 5.47 -14.46 13.90
N LYS A 12 6.08 -15.22 12.99
CA LYS A 12 5.79 -15.13 11.53
C LYS A 12 4.37 -15.60 11.22
N THR A 13 3.89 -16.67 11.86
CA THR A 13 2.53 -17.18 11.66
C THR A 13 1.48 -16.22 12.22
N PHE A 14 1.75 -15.57 13.36
CA PHE A 14 0.84 -14.59 13.96
C PHE A 14 0.77 -13.30 13.13
N LEU A 15 1.90 -12.85 12.59
CA LEU A 15 1.95 -11.71 11.66
C LEU A 15 1.17 -12.02 10.36
N PHE A 16 1.29 -13.24 9.87
CA PHE A 16 0.58 -13.72 8.68
C PHE A 16 -0.93 -13.80 8.90
N LEU A 17 -1.38 -14.31 10.07
CA LEU A 17 -2.79 -14.39 10.43
C LEU A 17 -3.43 -13.02 10.62
N SER A 18 -2.71 -12.05 11.21
CA SER A 18 -3.21 -10.68 11.40
C SER A 18 -3.30 -9.92 10.06
N LEU A 19 -2.42 -10.22 9.10
CA LEU A 19 -2.50 -9.70 7.74
C LEU A 19 -3.72 -10.27 6.98
N ILE A 20 -3.99 -11.56 7.09
CA ILE A 20 -5.12 -12.21 6.40
C ILE A 20 -6.47 -11.71 6.94
N SER A 21 -6.63 -11.52 8.25
CA SER A 21 -7.89 -11.04 8.83
C SER A 21 -8.24 -9.60 8.43
N SER A 22 -7.25 -8.78 8.08
CA SER A 22 -7.47 -7.43 7.57
C SER A 22 -7.92 -7.39 6.10
N VAL A 23 -7.75 -8.50 5.36
CA VAL A 23 -7.93 -8.60 3.91
C VAL A 23 -9.38 -8.36 3.48
N TYR A 24 -10.34 -8.99 4.16
CA TYR A 24 -11.75 -8.94 3.76
C TYR A 24 -12.44 -7.58 4.01
N PHE A 25 -11.90 -6.75 4.89
CA PHE A 25 -12.54 -5.47 5.24
C PHE A 25 -12.15 -4.29 4.34
N TYR A 26 -11.01 -4.37 3.64
CA TYR A 26 -10.50 -3.24 2.86
C TYR A 26 -11.04 -3.15 1.43
N SER A 27 -11.45 -4.27 0.81
CA SER A 27 -11.79 -4.25 -0.62
C SER A 27 -13.08 -3.46 -0.92
N GLN A 28 -14.11 -3.57 -0.08
CA GLN A 28 -15.37 -2.85 -0.27
C GLN A 28 -15.23 -1.35 -0.06
N ASP A 29 -14.50 -0.94 0.99
CA ASP A 29 -14.26 0.48 1.29
C ASP A 29 -13.34 1.13 0.26
N TYR A 30 -12.34 0.39 -0.25
CA TYR A 30 -11.44 0.87 -1.29
C TYR A 30 -12.15 1.19 -2.60
N SER A 31 -12.99 0.30 -3.10
CA SER A 31 -13.75 0.52 -4.33
C SER A 31 -14.66 1.75 -4.24
N GLY A 32 -15.34 1.94 -3.12
CA GLY A 32 -16.17 3.12 -2.87
C GLY A 32 -15.37 4.42 -2.89
N LEU A 33 -14.23 4.46 -2.19
CA LEU A 33 -13.36 5.63 -2.15
C LEU A 33 -12.73 5.93 -3.51
N ASN A 34 -12.27 4.90 -4.23
CA ASN A 34 -11.67 5.08 -5.55
C ASN A 34 -12.67 5.69 -6.55
N LYS A 35 -13.94 5.25 -6.56
CA LYS A 35 -15.01 5.85 -7.38
C LYS A 35 -15.28 7.31 -7.03
N ILE A 36 -15.21 7.67 -5.74
CA ILE A 36 -15.35 9.06 -5.29
C ILE A 36 -14.20 9.92 -5.82
N LEU A 37 -12.97 9.44 -5.69
CA LEU A 37 -11.77 10.14 -6.18
C LEU A 37 -11.82 10.34 -7.69
N GLU A 38 -12.23 9.33 -8.47
CA GLU A 38 -12.42 9.46 -9.91
C GLU A 38 -13.42 10.57 -10.27
N LYS A 39 -14.57 10.61 -9.62
CA LYS A 39 -15.58 11.65 -9.84
C LYS A 39 -15.07 13.05 -9.49
N ILE A 40 -14.26 13.18 -8.43
CA ILE A 40 -13.67 14.47 -8.02
C ILE A 40 -12.64 14.93 -9.04
N GLU A 41 -11.77 14.04 -9.50
CA GLU A 41 -10.76 14.33 -10.53
C GLU A 41 -11.41 14.75 -11.85
N GLN A 42 -12.44 14.01 -12.31
CA GLN A 42 -13.18 14.33 -13.54
C GLN A 42 -13.88 15.70 -13.48
N LYS A 43 -14.32 16.13 -12.31
CA LYS A 43 -14.95 17.44 -12.09
C LYS A 43 -13.94 18.59 -11.98
N GLY A 44 -12.65 18.32 -12.09
CA GLY A 44 -11.60 19.35 -12.02
C GLY A 44 -11.56 20.13 -10.71
N LYS A 45 -12.07 19.57 -9.59
CA LYS A 45 -12.02 20.23 -8.28
C LYS A 45 -10.56 20.42 -7.86
N LYS A 46 -10.26 21.62 -7.35
CA LYS A 46 -8.92 21.96 -6.85
C LYS A 46 -8.45 20.91 -5.85
N ILE A 47 -7.35 20.25 -6.19
CA ILE A 47 -6.62 19.37 -5.30
C ILE A 47 -5.85 20.27 -4.33
N LYS A 48 -5.99 20.04 -3.02
CA LYS A 48 -5.27 20.80 -1.99
C LYS A 48 -3.77 20.57 -2.17
N ASP A 49 -2.98 21.61 -1.92
CA ASP A 49 -1.52 21.45 -1.83
C ASP A 49 -1.19 20.46 -0.72
N ALA A 50 -0.49 19.40 -1.09
CA ALA A 50 -0.13 18.32 -0.19
C ALA A 50 1.32 18.43 0.32
N SER A 51 2.03 19.52 0.00
CA SER A 51 3.44 19.69 0.35
C SER A 51 3.72 19.66 1.86
N SER A 52 2.77 20.13 2.68
CA SER A 52 2.88 20.15 4.14
C SER A 52 2.46 18.83 4.84
N TYR A 53 1.88 17.88 4.11
CA TYR A 53 1.46 16.61 4.69
C TYR A 53 2.65 15.70 4.93
N ASP A 54 2.86 15.23 6.17
CA ASP A 54 3.93 14.28 6.48
C ASP A 54 3.51 12.86 6.15
N ILE A 55 4.28 12.19 5.28
CA ILE A 55 4.07 10.80 4.86
C ILE A 55 4.79 9.78 5.73
N LYS A 56 5.70 10.22 6.61
CA LYS A 56 6.46 9.31 7.49
C LYS A 56 5.52 8.56 8.42
N GLY A 57 5.74 7.27 8.56
CA GLY A 57 4.88 6.38 9.34
C GLY A 57 3.50 6.12 8.72
N LYS A 58 3.28 6.53 7.47
CA LYS A 58 2.00 6.34 6.78
C LYS A 58 2.02 5.14 5.86
N LYS A 59 0.84 4.51 5.74
CA LYS A 59 0.58 3.39 4.84
C LYS A 59 -0.46 3.78 3.81
N PHE A 60 -0.20 3.44 2.57
CA PHE A 60 -1.10 3.64 1.46
C PHE A 60 -1.37 2.29 0.78
N VAL A 61 -2.61 2.03 0.45
CA VAL A 61 -3.08 0.73 -0.05
C VAL A 61 -3.74 0.92 -1.41
N LEU A 62 -3.35 0.10 -2.38
CA LEU A 62 -4.04 -0.13 -3.63
C LEU A 62 -4.65 -1.54 -3.59
N VAL A 63 -5.90 -1.67 -3.97
CA VAL A 63 -6.60 -2.96 -4.11
C VAL A 63 -7.08 -3.08 -5.55
N GLU A 64 -6.74 -4.20 -6.17
CA GLU A 64 -7.22 -4.58 -7.50
C GLU A 64 -7.89 -5.95 -7.41
N ASP A 65 -9.04 -6.08 -8.04
CA ASP A 65 -9.83 -7.31 -8.04
C ASP A 65 -9.98 -7.78 -9.49
N PHE A 66 -9.31 -8.87 -9.83
CA PHE A 66 -9.35 -9.53 -11.11
C PHE A 66 -10.32 -10.72 -11.05
N GLU A 67 -10.62 -11.31 -12.18
CA GLU A 67 -11.55 -12.44 -12.27
C GLU A 67 -11.03 -13.67 -11.54
N ASP A 68 -9.75 -13.96 -11.67
CA ASP A 68 -9.05 -15.14 -11.15
C ASP A 68 -8.33 -14.90 -9.82
N HIS A 69 -7.97 -13.65 -9.50
CA HIS A 69 -7.24 -13.31 -8.29
C HIS A 69 -7.56 -11.90 -7.76
N GLY A 70 -7.19 -11.64 -6.52
CA GLY A 70 -7.17 -10.32 -5.93
C GLY A 70 -5.74 -9.87 -5.66
N GLU A 71 -5.42 -8.59 -5.89
CA GLU A 71 -4.13 -8.02 -5.55
C GLU A 71 -4.28 -6.89 -4.54
N ARG A 72 -3.34 -6.82 -3.62
CA ARG A 72 -3.20 -5.70 -2.71
C ARG A 72 -1.75 -5.28 -2.65
N HIS A 73 -1.53 -4.01 -2.96
CA HIS A 73 -0.23 -3.39 -2.91
C HIS A 73 -0.21 -2.37 -1.76
N ILE A 74 0.73 -2.50 -0.85
CA ILE A 74 0.89 -1.60 0.30
C ILE A 74 2.22 -0.88 0.16
N LEU A 75 2.20 0.44 0.28
CA LEU A 75 3.38 1.30 0.41
C LEU A 75 3.43 1.81 1.85
N GLU A 76 4.45 1.46 2.59
CA GLU A 76 4.69 1.92 3.95
C GLU A 76 5.94 2.80 3.98
N PHE A 77 5.73 4.08 4.28
CA PHE A 77 6.79 5.07 4.43
C PHE A 77 7.25 5.06 5.89
N ASN A 78 8.35 4.40 6.16
CA ASN A 78 8.83 4.24 7.53
C ASN A 78 9.33 5.56 8.13
N ALA A 79 9.30 5.68 9.47
CA ALA A 79 9.71 6.89 10.17
C ALA A 79 11.20 7.19 9.99
N ASP A 80 12.02 6.16 9.76
CA ASP A 80 13.46 6.26 9.50
C ASP A 80 13.82 6.72 8.07
N GLY A 81 12.81 6.91 7.19
CA GLY A 81 13.00 7.33 5.80
C GLY A 81 13.15 6.17 4.82
N THR A 82 13.03 4.93 5.28
CA THR A 82 13.00 3.76 4.40
C THR A 82 11.59 3.49 3.88
N LEU A 83 11.49 2.64 2.85
CA LEU A 83 10.24 2.20 2.24
C LEU A 83 10.09 0.69 2.40
N THR A 84 8.89 0.25 2.77
CA THR A 84 8.46 -1.13 2.64
C THR A 84 7.32 -1.19 1.61
N MET A 85 7.46 -2.05 0.60
CA MET A 85 6.40 -2.36 -0.36
C MET A 85 5.98 -3.82 -0.13
N ILE A 86 4.67 -4.04 0.03
CA ILE A 86 4.11 -5.38 0.21
C ILE A 86 3.13 -5.62 -0.93
N GLU A 87 3.30 -6.74 -1.62
CA GLU A 87 2.36 -7.25 -2.60
C GLU A 87 1.72 -8.51 -2.03
N LEU A 88 0.40 -8.53 -1.97
CA LEU A 88 -0.40 -9.67 -1.56
C LEU A 88 -1.25 -10.08 -2.75
N ILE A 89 -1.21 -11.35 -3.10
CA ILE A 89 -1.96 -11.94 -4.20
C ILE A 89 -2.80 -13.08 -3.64
N ASP A 90 -4.11 -12.96 -3.78
CA ASP A 90 -5.07 -13.97 -3.32
C ASP A 90 -5.64 -14.71 -4.54
N ASP A 91 -5.22 -15.94 -4.77
CA ASP A 91 -5.73 -16.82 -5.82
C ASP A 91 -7.13 -17.32 -5.45
N LYS A 92 -8.15 -16.94 -6.22
CA LYS A 92 -9.55 -17.27 -5.96
C LYS A 92 -9.86 -18.75 -6.19
N ALA A 93 -9.16 -19.39 -7.11
CA ALA A 93 -9.42 -20.78 -7.47
C ALA A 93 -8.86 -21.75 -6.42
N SER A 94 -7.64 -21.51 -5.94
CA SER A 94 -6.99 -22.38 -4.97
C SER A 94 -7.21 -21.95 -3.50
N GLY A 95 -7.69 -20.71 -3.27
CA GLY A 95 -7.79 -20.09 -1.96
C GLY A 95 -6.42 -19.82 -1.30
N LYS A 96 -5.33 -19.86 -2.07
CA LYS A 96 -3.98 -19.60 -1.57
C LYS A 96 -3.63 -18.14 -1.69
N SER A 97 -2.87 -17.65 -0.72
CA SER A 97 -2.33 -16.29 -0.73
C SER A 97 -0.80 -16.33 -0.82
N PHE A 98 -0.27 -15.42 -1.60
CA PHE A 98 1.17 -15.21 -1.77
C PHE A 98 1.52 -13.79 -1.33
N SER A 99 2.73 -13.61 -0.80
CA SER A 99 3.21 -12.28 -0.43
C SER A 99 4.66 -12.07 -0.85
N ASN A 100 4.95 -10.88 -1.37
CA ASN A 100 6.30 -10.40 -1.63
C ASN A 100 6.53 -9.16 -0.78
N ILE A 101 7.64 -9.11 -0.05
CA ILE A 101 8.03 -7.96 0.76
C ILE A 101 9.30 -7.36 0.16
N PHE A 102 9.15 -6.16 -0.39
CA PHE A 102 10.26 -5.39 -0.92
C PHE A 102 10.64 -4.29 0.06
N THR A 103 11.93 -3.99 0.15
CA THR A 103 12.44 -2.86 0.94
C THR A 103 13.34 -1.97 0.10
N GLY A 104 13.40 -0.68 0.46
CA GLY A 104 14.18 0.30 -0.26
C GLY A 104 14.08 1.68 0.36
N ASP A 105 14.09 2.68 -0.50
CA ASP A 105 14.09 4.08 -0.12
C ASP A 105 13.07 4.89 -0.94
N TYR A 106 12.83 6.13 -0.52
CA TYR A 106 12.04 7.09 -1.26
C TYR A 106 12.63 8.49 -1.18
N ILE A 107 12.39 9.26 -2.22
CA ILE A 107 12.71 10.69 -2.27
C ILE A 107 11.41 11.44 -2.49
N ARG A 108 11.21 12.49 -1.70
CA ARG A 108 10.06 13.37 -1.84
C ARG A 108 10.49 14.78 -2.19
N LYS A 109 9.85 15.35 -3.22
CA LYS A 109 9.98 16.77 -3.58
C LYS A 109 8.60 17.38 -3.72
N ARG A 110 8.17 18.15 -2.71
CA ARG A 110 6.80 18.66 -2.59
C ARG A 110 5.78 17.53 -2.62
N ASN A 111 4.96 17.48 -3.68
CA ASN A 111 3.93 16.45 -3.87
C ASN A 111 4.43 15.24 -4.65
N ALA A 112 5.58 15.34 -5.33
CA ALA A 112 6.17 14.23 -6.07
C ALA A 112 6.98 13.32 -5.13
N ILE A 113 6.78 12.02 -5.26
CA ILE A 113 7.44 10.98 -4.49
C ILE A 113 7.96 9.94 -5.48
N SER A 114 9.27 9.71 -5.47
CA SER A 114 9.90 8.61 -6.19
C SER A 114 10.26 7.53 -5.19
N VAL A 115 9.77 6.32 -5.39
CA VAL A 115 10.07 5.16 -4.55
C VAL A 115 10.94 4.18 -5.33
N ARG A 116 11.87 3.52 -4.64
CA ARG A 116 12.76 2.54 -5.22
C ARG A 116 12.98 1.39 -4.23
N ALA A 117 12.51 0.21 -4.58
CA ALA A 117 12.74 -1.01 -3.82
C ALA A 117 13.91 -1.78 -4.42
N ASN A 118 14.93 -2.04 -3.62
CA ASN A 118 16.21 -2.65 -4.02
C ASN A 118 16.37 -4.08 -3.51
N PHE A 119 15.52 -4.50 -2.56
CA PHE A 119 15.60 -5.81 -1.93
C PHE A 119 14.23 -6.48 -1.94
N LEU A 120 14.20 -7.80 -2.17
CA LEU A 120 13.06 -8.69 -2.00
C LEU A 120 13.41 -9.65 -0.85
N GLU A 121 12.63 -9.63 0.23
CA GLU A 121 12.83 -10.47 1.42
C GLU A 121 14.27 -10.44 1.94
N GLY A 122 14.88 -9.24 1.96
CA GLY A 122 16.25 -9.02 2.40
C GLY A 122 17.34 -9.36 1.38
N LYS A 123 16.99 -9.91 0.22
CA LYS A 123 17.94 -10.21 -0.87
C LYS A 123 17.92 -9.10 -1.91
N LYS A 124 19.11 -8.62 -2.30
CA LYS A 124 19.23 -7.59 -3.34
C LYS A 124 18.71 -8.12 -4.67
N ILE A 125 17.85 -7.35 -5.32
CA ILE A 125 17.31 -7.67 -6.65
C ILE A 125 18.13 -6.99 -7.75
N ALA A 126 18.28 -7.67 -8.88
CA ALA A 126 19.07 -7.18 -10.01
C ALA A 126 18.47 -5.92 -10.65
N MET A 127 17.13 -5.89 -10.76
CA MET A 127 16.38 -4.74 -11.28
C MET A 127 15.49 -4.17 -10.18
N PRO A 128 15.81 -2.98 -9.64
CA PRO A 128 14.97 -2.31 -8.66
C PRO A 128 13.58 -2.00 -9.18
N ILE A 129 12.58 -2.16 -8.32
CA ILE A 129 11.22 -1.72 -8.62
C ILE A 129 11.13 -0.24 -8.30
N SER A 130 10.74 0.57 -9.29
CA SER A 130 10.59 2.02 -9.11
C SER A 130 9.19 2.49 -9.49
N LYS A 131 8.64 3.44 -8.72
CA LYS A 131 7.37 4.10 -9.02
C LYS A 131 7.52 5.61 -8.79
N ASN A 132 6.87 6.39 -9.63
CA ASN A 132 6.75 7.83 -9.48
C ASN A 132 5.31 8.19 -9.16
N LEU A 133 5.11 8.80 -8.02
CA LEU A 133 3.82 9.02 -7.41
C LEU A 133 3.59 10.51 -7.13
N TYR A 134 2.34 10.94 -7.21
CA TYR A 134 1.90 12.24 -6.71
C TYR A 134 1.06 12.06 -5.45
N LEU A 135 1.43 12.76 -4.39
CA LEU A 135 0.60 12.88 -3.18
C LEU A 135 -0.50 13.89 -3.43
N MET A 136 -1.72 13.47 -3.22
CA MET A 136 -2.93 14.24 -3.50
C MET A 136 -3.89 14.19 -2.31
N ASN A 137 -4.71 15.23 -2.17
CA ASN A 137 -5.82 15.26 -1.22
C ASN A 137 -7.09 15.71 -1.91
N ALA A 138 -8.14 14.93 -1.80
CA ALA A 138 -9.44 15.26 -2.32
C ALA A 138 -10.54 14.89 -1.30
N SER A 139 -11.33 15.87 -0.87
CA SER A 139 -12.38 15.68 0.14
C SER A 139 -11.88 15.00 1.43
N ASP A 140 -10.70 15.44 1.89
CA ASP A 140 -10.00 14.93 3.08
C ASP A 140 -9.53 13.46 2.98
N ILE A 141 -9.55 12.92 1.77
CA ILE A 141 -8.95 11.62 1.45
C ILE A 141 -7.56 11.86 0.92
N TRP A 142 -6.53 11.33 1.62
CA TRP A 142 -5.16 11.33 1.16
C TRP A 142 -4.88 10.10 0.31
N TYR A 143 -4.23 10.30 -0.81
CA TYR A 143 -3.86 9.21 -1.72
C TYR A 143 -2.62 9.54 -2.53
N LEU A 144 -1.96 8.49 -3.01
CA LEU A 144 -0.87 8.56 -3.96
C LEU A 144 -1.40 8.14 -5.33
N LYS A 145 -1.12 8.91 -6.35
CA LYS A 145 -1.46 8.59 -7.74
C LYS A 145 -0.18 8.27 -8.52
N ASP A 146 -0.14 7.11 -9.15
CA ASP A 146 0.96 6.74 -10.04
C ASP A 146 0.89 7.59 -11.31
N ILE A 147 2.03 8.19 -11.68
CA ILE A 147 2.14 9.09 -12.85
C ILE A 147 1.96 8.30 -14.14
N ASN A 148 2.39 7.03 -14.18
CA ASN A 148 2.46 6.24 -15.41
C ASN A 148 1.13 5.54 -15.76
N ASN A 149 0.38 5.06 -14.74
CA ASN A 149 -0.80 4.22 -14.96
C ASN A 149 -2.07 4.73 -14.28
N SER A 150 -1.98 5.88 -13.61
CA SER A 150 -3.08 6.51 -12.87
C SER A 150 -3.68 5.67 -11.72
N LYS A 151 -3.04 4.57 -11.32
CA LYS A 151 -3.44 3.78 -10.15
C LYS A 151 -3.33 4.63 -8.88
N ARG A 152 -4.21 4.37 -7.90
CA ARG A 152 -4.30 5.14 -6.66
C ARG A 152 -4.08 4.26 -5.46
N TRP A 153 -3.15 4.64 -4.60
CA TRP A 153 -2.97 4.09 -3.25
C TRP A 153 -3.64 5.01 -2.25
N ILE A 154 -4.66 4.57 -1.57
CA ILE A 154 -5.42 5.34 -0.59
C ILE A 154 -4.79 5.17 0.79
N GLU A 155 -4.67 6.28 1.55
CA GLU A 155 -4.15 6.21 2.91
C GLU A 155 -4.99 5.28 3.78
N ASN A 156 -4.34 4.36 4.47
CA ASN A 156 -4.99 3.33 5.28
C ASN A 156 -5.95 3.89 6.34
N ASN A 157 -5.63 5.03 6.95
CA ASN A 157 -6.49 5.68 7.94
C ASN A 157 -7.84 6.12 7.37
N ASN A 158 -7.91 6.40 6.07
CA ASN A 158 -9.16 6.76 5.41
C ASN A 158 -10.03 5.54 5.10
N LEU A 159 -9.45 4.35 5.02
CA LEU A 159 -10.16 3.08 4.85
C LEU A 159 -10.85 2.63 6.15
N VAL A 160 -10.34 3.01 7.31
CA VAL A 160 -10.84 2.59 8.63
C VAL A 160 -11.93 3.52 9.19
N LYS A 161 -11.95 4.80 8.79
CA LYS A 161 -12.84 5.84 9.39
C LYS A 161 -14.33 5.68 9.11
N LYS A 162 -14.77 4.80 8.22
CA LYS A 162 -16.18 4.63 7.84
C LYS A 162 -17.01 3.71 8.75
N LYS A 163 -16.48 3.26 9.89
CA LYS A 163 -17.21 2.40 10.86
C LYS A 163 -17.74 3.19 12.06
N LYS A 164 -18.33 4.37 11.83
CA LYS A 164 -19.17 5.03 12.85
C LYS A 164 -20.52 5.35 12.28
#